data_30f48401c5895e8c06b7af974f3c874a
#
_entry.id   30f48401c5895e8c06b7af974f3c874a
#
_cell.length_a   1.000
_cell.length_b   1.000
_cell.length_c   1.000
_cell.angle_alpha   90.00
_cell.angle_beta   90.00
_cell.angle_gamma   90.00
#
_symmetry.space_group_name_H-M   'P 1'
#
loop_
_entity.id
_entity.type
_entity.pdbx_description
1 polymer ?
#
loop_
_entity_poly.entity_id
_entity_poly.type
_entity_poly.pdbx_seq_one_letter_code
_entity_poly.pdbx_strand_id
1 'polypeptide(L)'
;MNNFFIIANADKDTDFELTRTVCDFLTQKGAACTYQEKDNFTKYNYANPANVPSKTDCIIVLGGDGTLIQAARDLCTLDIPVFGVNLGNLGYLTEIDREQIFPALQLLLDDKVFIDSRILIEGKVIRNNEEIYSGLALNDIVLNRVGPLQVINFDLYVNEEFLISYPADGLIVATPTGSTAYNLSAGGPIVKPENDIMVVTPVCPHTLNKSSIILDGSDILEIVLSRTKNGREERAVSFDGGKYFKVRSGDKIVITRASDIVRLVHTKKHNFLQILRNKMS
;
A
#
# COMPACT_ATOMS: atom_id res chain seq x y z
N MET A 1 1.56 25.57 1.87
CA MET A 1 0.50 24.89 1.08
C MET A 1 -0.80 25.67 1.23
N ASN A 2 -1.56 25.84 0.13
CA ASN A 2 -2.76 26.71 0.14
C ASN A 2 -4.01 26.04 -0.49
N ASN A 3 -3.87 24.87 -1.09
CA ASN A 3 -4.98 24.17 -1.72
C ASN A 3 -5.02 22.72 -1.24
N PHE A 4 -6.10 22.34 -0.58
CA PHE A 4 -6.23 21.03 0.06
C PHE A 4 -7.43 20.26 -0.51
N PHE A 5 -7.24 18.94 -0.64
CA PHE A 5 -8.30 18.01 -0.98
C PHE A 5 -8.41 16.95 0.12
N ILE A 6 -9.60 16.75 0.70
CA ILE A 6 -9.80 15.83 1.81
C ILE A 6 -10.49 14.54 1.33
N ILE A 7 -9.96 13.41 1.75
CA ILE A 7 -10.55 12.09 1.59
C ILE A 7 -10.79 11.52 2.98
N ALA A 8 -12.03 11.19 3.30
CA ALA A 8 -12.39 10.68 4.62
C ALA A 8 -12.93 9.25 4.55
N ASN A 9 -12.66 8.48 5.59
CA ASN A 9 -13.31 7.18 5.80
C ASN A 9 -14.73 7.41 6.33
N ALA A 10 -15.74 7.13 5.50
CA ALA A 10 -17.15 7.37 5.82
C ALA A 10 -17.66 6.57 7.04
N ASP A 11 -17.03 5.44 7.38
CA ASP A 11 -17.38 4.65 8.58
C ASP A 11 -16.85 5.28 9.87
N LYS A 12 -15.79 6.11 9.78
CA LYS A 12 -15.12 6.76 10.91
C LYS A 12 -15.46 8.24 11.05
N ASP A 13 -15.82 8.90 9.96
CA ASP A 13 -16.29 10.29 9.93
C ASP A 13 -17.72 10.32 9.40
N THR A 14 -18.65 9.90 10.28
CA THR A 14 -20.06 9.84 9.96
C THR A 14 -20.58 11.22 9.55
N ASP A 15 -21.30 11.27 8.44
CA ASP A 15 -21.83 12.49 7.84
C ASP A 15 -20.79 13.59 7.53
N PHE A 16 -19.49 13.22 7.46
CA PHE A 16 -18.39 14.15 7.17
C PHE A 16 -18.33 15.36 8.12
N GLU A 17 -18.66 15.17 9.39
CA GLU A 17 -18.64 16.23 10.38
C GLU A 17 -17.23 16.79 10.62
N LEU A 18 -16.26 15.90 10.84
CA LEU A 18 -14.87 16.27 11.01
C LEU A 18 -14.28 16.85 9.72
N THR A 19 -14.60 16.24 8.57
CA THR A 19 -14.18 16.71 7.25
C THR A 19 -14.60 18.17 7.03
N ARG A 20 -15.86 18.52 7.31
CA ARG A 20 -16.35 19.90 7.22
C ARG A 20 -15.62 20.82 8.19
N THR A 21 -15.44 20.40 9.44
CA THR A 21 -14.72 21.19 10.45
C THR A 21 -13.28 21.50 10.03
N VAL A 22 -12.58 20.51 9.45
CA VAL A 22 -11.22 20.70 8.92
C VAL A 22 -11.22 21.65 7.71
N CYS A 23 -12.17 21.48 6.80
CA CYS A 23 -12.31 22.34 5.63
C CYS A 23 -12.62 23.80 6.02
N ASP A 24 -13.51 24.02 6.98
CA ASP A 24 -13.85 25.35 7.50
C ASP A 24 -12.63 26.01 8.16
N PHE A 25 -11.87 25.26 8.96
CA PHE A 25 -10.64 25.77 9.57
C PHE A 25 -9.63 26.26 8.52
N LEU A 26 -9.36 25.43 7.50
CA LEU A 26 -8.44 25.78 6.41
C LEU A 26 -8.93 27.01 5.63
N THR A 27 -10.22 27.07 5.35
CA THR A 27 -10.85 28.22 4.64
C THR A 27 -10.79 29.50 5.47
N GLN A 28 -11.01 29.45 6.78
CA GLN A 28 -10.86 30.59 7.69
C GLN A 28 -9.42 31.10 7.75
N LYS A 29 -8.44 30.23 7.49
CA LYS A 29 -7.02 30.62 7.38
C LYS A 29 -6.61 31.11 6.00
N GLY A 30 -7.55 31.22 5.06
CA GLY A 30 -7.32 31.71 3.69
C GLY A 30 -6.89 30.69 2.67
N ALA A 31 -6.90 29.41 3.02
CA ALA A 31 -6.61 28.32 2.10
C ALA A 31 -7.88 27.85 1.35
N ALA A 32 -7.72 27.28 0.16
CA ALA A 32 -8.80 26.57 -0.54
C ALA A 32 -8.88 25.13 -0.04
N CYS A 33 -10.08 24.67 0.27
CA CYS A 33 -10.31 23.30 0.70
C CYS A 33 -11.56 22.71 0.05
N THR A 34 -11.43 21.52 -0.50
CA THR A 34 -12.55 20.71 -1.00
C THR A 34 -12.40 19.28 -0.49
N TYR A 35 -13.45 18.50 -0.59
CA TYR A 35 -13.41 17.09 -0.14
C TYR A 35 -14.20 16.18 -1.06
N GLN A 36 -13.87 14.88 -0.98
CA GLN A 36 -14.55 13.85 -1.74
C GLN A 36 -15.92 13.55 -1.15
N GLU A 37 -16.98 13.63 -1.96
CA GLU A 37 -18.34 13.31 -1.56
C GLU A 37 -18.56 11.79 -1.45
N LYS A 38 -19.57 11.39 -0.66
CA LYS A 38 -19.86 9.99 -0.30
C LYS A 38 -20.11 9.08 -1.52
N ASP A 39 -20.71 9.61 -2.58
CA ASP A 39 -21.08 8.83 -3.77
C ASP A 39 -19.91 8.44 -4.68
N ASN A 40 -18.72 8.95 -4.39
CA ASN A 40 -17.50 8.71 -5.16
C ASN A 40 -16.68 7.51 -4.66
N PHE A 41 -17.13 6.81 -3.60
CA PHE A 41 -16.47 5.61 -3.09
C PHE A 41 -16.96 4.36 -3.80
N THR A 42 -16.04 3.54 -4.29
CA THR A 42 -16.33 2.17 -4.70
C THR A 42 -15.65 1.19 -3.75
N LYS A 43 -16.12 -0.05 -3.71
CA LYS A 43 -15.51 -1.11 -2.86
C LYS A 43 -14.00 -1.28 -3.09
N TYR A 44 -13.50 -0.87 -4.26
CA TYR A 44 -12.12 -1.14 -4.69
C TYR A 44 -11.31 0.10 -5.06
N ASN A 45 -11.95 1.26 -5.27
CA ASN A 45 -11.28 2.53 -5.53
C ASN A 45 -11.73 3.51 -4.45
N TYR A 46 -10.80 3.87 -3.59
CA TYR A 46 -11.04 4.80 -2.50
C TYR A 46 -11.02 6.25 -2.99
N ALA A 47 -10.25 6.51 -4.05
CA ALA A 47 -10.15 7.82 -4.66
C ALA A 47 -10.06 7.72 -6.19
N ASN A 48 -10.53 8.78 -6.87
CA ASN A 48 -10.40 8.91 -8.31
C ASN A 48 -9.56 10.16 -8.61
N PRO A 49 -8.43 10.03 -9.31
CA PRO A 49 -7.59 11.17 -9.69
C PRO A 49 -8.35 12.31 -10.40
N ALA A 50 -9.38 11.98 -11.19
CA ALA A 50 -10.18 12.96 -11.90
C ALA A 50 -11.02 13.88 -10.99
N ASN A 51 -11.25 13.49 -9.74
CA ASN A 51 -12.01 14.29 -8.77
C ASN A 51 -11.11 15.26 -7.98
N VAL A 52 -9.79 15.11 -8.06
CA VAL A 52 -8.84 15.96 -7.35
C VAL A 52 -8.63 17.27 -8.14
N PRO A 53 -8.87 18.43 -7.54
CA PRO A 53 -8.64 19.71 -8.23
C PRO A 53 -7.18 19.86 -8.68
N SER A 54 -6.96 20.37 -9.89
CA SER A 54 -5.63 20.46 -10.51
C SER A 54 -4.63 21.35 -9.76
N LYS A 55 -5.11 22.22 -8.85
CA LYS A 55 -4.26 23.12 -8.03
C LYS A 55 -4.02 22.56 -6.63
N THR A 56 -4.37 21.31 -6.35
CA THR A 56 -4.19 20.72 -5.01
C THR A 56 -2.71 20.61 -4.65
N ASP A 57 -2.32 21.19 -3.52
CA ASP A 57 -0.96 21.14 -2.99
C ASP A 57 -0.74 19.95 -2.05
N CYS A 58 -1.81 19.49 -1.38
CA CYS A 58 -1.76 18.40 -0.43
C CYS A 58 -3.12 17.68 -0.33
N ILE A 59 -3.07 16.36 -0.27
CA ILE A 59 -4.24 15.53 -0.01
C ILE A 59 -4.25 15.18 1.48
N ILE A 60 -5.35 15.46 2.18
CA ILE A 60 -5.53 15.10 3.60
C ILE A 60 -6.41 13.85 3.66
N VAL A 61 -5.91 12.78 4.27
CA VAL A 61 -6.66 11.53 4.45
C VAL A 61 -7.08 11.39 5.91
N LEU A 62 -8.38 11.43 6.17
CA LEU A 62 -8.99 11.22 7.47
C LEU A 62 -9.44 9.75 7.61
N GLY A 63 -8.66 8.92 8.33
CA GLY A 63 -8.95 7.49 8.40
C GLY A 63 -7.99 6.72 9.28
N GLY A 64 -7.51 5.59 8.81
CA GLY A 64 -6.41 4.81 9.36
C GLY A 64 -5.44 4.43 8.26
N ASP A 65 -4.43 3.61 8.56
CA ASP A 65 -3.42 3.19 7.58
C ASP A 65 -4.04 2.60 6.31
N GLY A 66 -5.07 1.75 6.44
CA GLY A 66 -5.73 1.16 5.28
C GLY A 66 -6.39 2.19 4.35
N THR A 67 -6.99 3.26 4.91
CA THR A 67 -7.55 4.37 4.14
C THR A 67 -6.45 5.16 3.42
N LEU A 68 -5.36 5.45 4.16
CA LEU A 68 -4.20 6.16 3.63
C LEU A 68 -3.54 5.39 2.48
N ILE A 69 -3.30 4.09 2.66
CA ILE A 69 -2.68 3.22 1.65
C ILE A 69 -3.51 3.22 0.36
N GLN A 70 -4.83 3.03 0.48
CA GLN A 70 -5.70 2.99 -0.69
C GLN A 70 -5.75 4.34 -1.41
N ALA A 71 -5.95 5.45 -0.69
CA ALA A 71 -5.96 6.79 -1.27
C ALA A 71 -4.63 7.15 -1.93
N ALA A 72 -3.51 6.91 -1.24
CA ALA A 72 -2.17 7.20 -1.74
C ALA A 72 -1.83 6.40 -3.01
N ARG A 73 -2.17 5.10 -3.04
CA ARG A 73 -2.02 4.25 -4.22
C ARG A 73 -2.90 4.71 -5.38
N ASP A 74 -4.19 4.97 -5.13
CA ASP A 74 -5.13 5.34 -6.17
C ASP A 74 -4.80 6.72 -6.80
N LEU A 75 -4.07 7.58 -6.07
CA LEU A 75 -3.71 8.94 -6.48
C LEU A 75 -2.20 9.15 -6.76
N CYS A 76 -1.37 8.10 -6.74
CA CYS A 76 0.08 8.21 -6.90
C CYS A 76 0.51 8.91 -8.20
N THR A 77 -0.28 8.76 -9.27
CA THR A 77 -0.02 9.40 -10.58
C THR A 77 -0.12 10.93 -10.56
N LEU A 78 -0.74 11.51 -9.53
CA LEU A 78 -0.85 12.97 -9.39
C LEU A 78 0.40 13.61 -8.79
N ASP A 79 1.29 12.82 -8.18
CA ASP A 79 2.51 13.26 -7.50
C ASP A 79 2.26 14.33 -6.41
N ILE A 80 1.07 14.31 -5.79
CA ILE A 80 0.66 15.24 -4.73
C ILE A 80 0.98 14.61 -3.36
N PRO A 81 1.62 15.36 -2.43
CA PRO A 81 1.86 14.88 -1.08
C PRO A 81 0.59 14.53 -0.32
N VAL A 82 0.63 13.43 0.44
CA VAL A 82 -0.51 12.91 1.19
C VAL A 82 -0.24 13.02 2.69
N PHE A 83 -1.14 13.65 3.43
CA PHE A 83 -1.10 13.79 4.87
C PHE A 83 -2.14 12.91 5.54
N GLY A 84 -1.71 11.98 6.39
CA GLY A 84 -2.59 11.02 7.06
C GLY A 84 -2.96 11.45 8.48
N VAL A 85 -4.26 11.48 8.78
CA VAL A 85 -4.81 11.71 10.13
C VAL A 85 -5.52 10.46 10.60
N ASN A 86 -5.14 9.96 11.76
CA ASN A 86 -5.71 8.76 12.35
C ASN A 86 -7.03 9.03 13.07
N LEU A 87 -8.08 8.32 12.68
CA LEU A 87 -9.39 8.36 13.35
C LEU A 87 -9.66 7.09 14.19
N GLY A 88 -8.62 6.37 14.55
CA GLY A 88 -8.74 5.12 15.33
C GLY A 88 -7.45 4.80 16.07
N ASN A 89 -7.03 3.54 16.05
CA ASN A 89 -5.76 3.13 16.66
C ASN A 89 -4.58 3.61 15.79
N LEU A 90 -3.58 4.21 16.44
CA LEU A 90 -2.39 4.74 15.78
C LEU A 90 -1.72 3.69 14.88
N GLY A 91 -1.51 4.06 13.61
CA GLY A 91 -0.89 3.22 12.59
C GLY A 91 0.63 3.33 12.52
N TYR A 92 1.21 2.78 11.46
CA TYR A 92 2.60 2.99 11.08
C TYR A 92 2.77 4.19 10.14
N LEU A 93 1.72 4.54 9.41
CA LEU A 93 1.72 5.59 8.38
C LEU A 93 0.97 6.86 8.82
N THR A 94 -0.07 6.69 9.64
CA THR A 94 -0.86 7.80 10.18
C THR A 94 -0.34 8.18 11.57
N GLU A 95 0.38 9.30 11.67
CA GLU A 95 1.07 9.73 12.91
C GLU A 95 0.27 10.72 13.76
N ILE A 96 -0.77 11.35 13.19
CA ILE A 96 -1.52 12.42 13.84
C ILE A 96 -2.84 11.89 14.34
N ASP A 97 -3.08 12.03 15.65
CA ASP A 97 -4.35 11.72 16.27
C ASP A 97 -5.35 12.86 16.11
N ARG A 98 -6.63 12.56 16.30
CA ARG A 98 -7.75 13.51 16.17
C ARG A 98 -7.51 14.81 16.95
N GLU A 99 -6.94 14.74 18.16
CA GLU A 99 -6.68 15.89 19.02
C GLU A 99 -5.58 16.82 18.49
N GLN A 100 -4.70 16.31 17.65
CA GLN A 100 -3.55 17.01 17.09
C GLN A 100 -3.81 17.59 15.70
N ILE A 101 -5.02 17.42 15.14
CA ILE A 101 -5.35 17.81 13.76
C ILE A 101 -5.05 19.30 13.51
N PHE A 102 -5.63 20.21 14.31
CA PHE A 102 -5.54 21.65 14.05
C PHE A 102 -4.10 22.21 14.19
N PRO A 103 -3.31 21.82 15.20
CA PRO A 103 -1.89 22.15 15.24
C PRO A 103 -1.12 21.64 14.01
N ALA A 104 -1.42 20.42 13.54
CA ALA A 104 -0.78 19.83 12.37
C ALA A 104 -1.16 20.58 11.08
N LEU A 105 -2.44 20.95 10.91
CA LEU A 105 -2.90 21.77 9.78
C LEU A 105 -2.21 23.14 9.73
N GLN A 106 -1.94 23.76 10.89
CA GLN A 106 -1.19 25.01 10.92
C GLN A 106 0.25 24.82 10.41
N LEU A 107 0.90 23.68 10.71
CA LEU A 107 2.23 23.36 10.16
C LEU A 107 2.20 23.17 8.65
N LEU A 108 1.13 22.56 8.10
CA LEU A 108 0.93 22.44 6.64
C LEU A 108 0.79 23.82 5.99
N LEU A 109 0.00 24.73 6.56
CA LEU A 109 -0.19 26.09 6.08
C LEU A 109 1.13 26.90 6.12
N ASP A 110 1.96 26.67 7.15
CA ASP A 110 3.24 27.35 7.35
C ASP A 110 4.38 26.70 6.54
N ASP A 111 4.12 25.64 5.75
CA ASP A 111 5.13 24.82 5.04
C ASP A 111 6.23 24.24 5.98
N LYS A 112 5.90 24.02 7.26
CA LYS A 112 6.80 23.47 8.28
C LYS A 112 6.62 21.95 8.43
N VAL A 113 6.77 21.24 7.34
CA VAL A 113 6.56 19.79 7.25
C VAL A 113 7.74 19.10 6.57
N PHE A 114 7.80 17.79 6.71
CA PHE A 114 8.78 16.93 6.04
C PHE A 114 8.03 16.04 5.05
N ILE A 115 8.64 15.77 3.91
CA ILE A 115 8.09 14.85 2.90
C ILE A 115 8.99 13.62 2.84
N ASP A 116 8.36 12.45 2.91
CA ASP A 116 8.98 11.15 2.84
C ASP A 116 8.46 10.41 1.60
N SER A 117 9.36 9.96 0.75
CA SER A 117 9.03 9.26 -0.49
C SER A 117 8.99 7.75 -0.28
N ARG A 118 7.92 7.11 -0.75
CA ARG A 118 7.71 5.66 -0.66
C ARG A 118 7.61 5.06 -2.04
N ILE A 119 8.33 3.98 -2.26
CA ILE A 119 8.22 3.20 -3.49
C ILE A 119 6.90 2.43 -3.51
N LEU A 120 6.41 2.18 -4.71
CA LEU A 120 5.34 1.25 -5.02
C LEU A 120 5.91 0.09 -5.81
N ILE A 121 5.26 -1.06 -5.73
CA ILE A 121 5.50 -2.18 -6.63
C ILE A 121 4.29 -2.38 -7.55
N GLU A 122 4.56 -2.70 -8.82
CA GLU A 122 3.55 -3.06 -9.81
C GLU A 122 3.56 -4.57 -10.01
N GLY A 123 2.38 -5.19 -10.02
CA GLY A 123 2.22 -6.59 -10.37
C GLY A 123 1.35 -6.76 -11.60
N LYS A 124 1.82 -7.56 -12.56
CA LYS A 124 1.12 -7.90 -13.80
C LYS A 124 0.82 -9.39 -13.85
N VAL A 125 -0.40 -9.76 -14.16
CA VAL A 125 -0.79 -11.15 -14.40
C VAL A 125 -0.77 -11.42 -15.89
N ILE A 126 0.07 -12.34 -16.31
CA ILE A 126 0.25 -12.75 -17.72
C ILE A 126 -0.37 -14.13 -17.91
N ARG A 127 -1.26 -14.25 -18.89
CA ARG A 127 -1.91 -15.50 -19.30
C ARG A 127 -1.81 -15.66 -20.81
N ASN A 128 -1.27 -16.78 -21.28
CA ASN A 128 -1.05 -17.05 -22.72
C ASN A 128 -0.27 -15.90 -23.42
N ASN A 129 0.73 -15.33 -22.74
CA ASN A 129 1.56 -14.20 -23.17
C ASN A 129 0.81 -12.86 -23.30
N GLU A 130 -0.41 -12.75 -22.77
CA GLU A 130 -1.16 -11.49 -22.73
C GLU A 130 -1.28 -11.01 -21.28
N GLU A 131 -1.11 -9.70 -21.06
CA GLU A 131 -1.41 -9.06 -19.79
C GLU A 131 -2.93 -9.00 -19.60
N ILE A 132 -3.42 -9.70 -18.58
CA ILE A 132 -4.87 -9.77 -18.27
C ILE A 132 -5.27 -8.96 -17.05
N TYR A 133 -4.31 -8.53 -16.25
CA TYR A 133 -4.51 -7.69 -15.08
C TYR A 133 -3.21 -7.01 -14.68
N SER A 134 -3.28 -5.77 -14.22
CA SER A 134 -2.20 -5.08 -13.51
C SER A 134 -2.72 -4.32 -12.29
N GLY A 135 -1.84 -4.08 -11.34
CA GLY A 135 -2.15 -3.33 -10.13
C GLY A 135 -0.91 -2.85 -9.40
N LEU A 136 -1.09 -1.79 -8.60
CA LEU A 136 -0.06 -1.22 -7.76
C LEU A 136 -0.27 -1.62 -6.30
N ALA A 137 0.81 -1.70 -5.53
CA ALA A 137 0.79 -1.87 -4.09
C ALA A 137 1.82 -0.96 -3.41
N LEU A 138 1.39 -0.30 -2.32
CA LEU A 138 2.26 0.47 -1.43
C LEU A 138 2.89 -0.44 -0.37
N ASN A 139 2.15 -1.44 0.13
CA ASN A 139 2.65 -2.42 1.09
C ASN A 139 3.13 -3.68 0.39
N ASP A 140 2.22 -4.46 -0.19
CA ASP A 140 2.55 -5.80 -0.66
C ASP A 140 1.64 -6.30 -1.79
N ILE A 141 2.21 -7.20 -2.60
CA ILE A 141 1.49 -8.06 -3.53
C ILE A 141 1.58 -9.49 -2.98
N VAL A 142 0.44 -10.10 -2.76
CA VAL A 142 0.35 -11.41 -2.11
C VAL A 142 -0.31 -12.44 -3.02
N LEU A 143 0.43 -13.48 -3.37
CA LEU A 143 -0.13 -14.71 -3.93
C LEU A 143 -0.59 -15.59 -2.78
N ASN A 144 -1.86 -16.00 -2.80
CA ASN A 144 -2.43 -16.88 -1.80
C ASN A 144 -3.28 -17.98 -2.43
N ARG A 145 -3.33 -19.12 -1.75
CA ARG A 145 -4.37 -20.14 -2.01
C ARG A 145 -5.76 -19.59 -1.61
N VAL A 146 -6.78 -20.04 -2.32
CA VAL A 146 -8.18 -19.77 -2.01
C VAL A 146 -8.90 -21.10 -1.86
N GLY A 147 -9.67 -21.29 -0.78
CA GLY A 147 -10.41 -22.55 -0.55
C GLY A 147 -9.68 -23.57 0.33
N PRO A 148 -9.93 -24.89 0.13
CA PRO A 148 -9.46 -25.93 1.05
C PRO A 148 -7.95 -25.99 1.20
N LEU A 149 -7.47 -26.65 2.27
CA LEU A 149 -6.08 -26.76 2.69
C LEU A 149 -5.21 -27.54 1.67
N GLN A 150 -4.94 -26.93 0.52
CA GLN A 150 -4.01 -27.46 -0.47
C GLN A 150 -2.85 -26.48 -0.66
N VAL A 151 -1.64 -26.99 -0.51
CA VAL A 151 -0.41 -26.24 -0.76
C VAL A 151 -0.34 -25.87 -2.24
N ILE A 152 -0.03 -24.63 -2.54
CA ILE A 152 0.22 -24.19 -3.92
C ILE A 152 1.69 -24.34 -4.27
N ASN A 153 1.96 -24.69 -5.54
CA ASN A 153 3.32 -24.79 -6.05
C ASN A 153 3.56 -23.68 -7.07
N PHE A 154 4.69 -23.00 -6.91
CA PHE A 154 5.13 -21.95 -7.81
C PHE A 154 6.65 -21.89 -7.90
N ASP A 155 7.14 -21.43 -9.04
CA ASP A 155 8.54 -21.26 -9.33
C ASP A 155 8.85 -19.76 -9.35
N LEU A 156 9.95 -19.36 -8.70
CA LEU A 156 10.44 -17.98 -8.70
C LEU A 156 11.61 -17.83 -9.64
N TYR A 157 11.59 -16.72 -10.39
CA TYR A 157 12.68 -16.28 -11.24
C TYR A 157 12.98 -14.82 -10.91
N VAL A 158 14.25 -14.46 -10.91
CA VAL A 158 14.73 -13.08 -10.77
C VAL A 158 15.56 -12.76 -12.00
N ASN A 159 15.18 -11.70 -12.71
CA ASN A 159 15.85 -11.29 -13.96
C ASN A 159 16.00 -12.46 -14.95
N GLU A 160 14.92 -13.22 -15.14
CA GLU A 160 14.83 -14.42 -15.99
C GLU A 160 15.63 -15.64 -15.47
N GLU A 161 16.41 -15.52 -14.39
CA GLU A 161 17.15 -16.63 -13.79
C GLU A 161 16.28 -17.36 -12.76
N PHE A 162 16.20 -18.71 -12.87
CA PHE A 162 15.50 -19.53 -11.91
C PHE A 162 16.15 -19.44 -10.53
N LEU A 163 15.33 -19.09 -9.53
CA LEU A 163 15.79 -18.99 -8.15
C LEU A 163 15.44 -20.23 -7.32
N ILE A 164 14.14 -20.56 -7.23
CA ILE A 164 13.66 -21.63 -6.35
C ILE A 164 12.20 -22.00 -6.65
N SER A 165 11.83 -23.26 -6.34
CA SER A 165 10.43 -23.69 -6.31
C SER A 165 9.93 -23.79 -4.88
N TYR A 166 8.73 -23.25 -4.61
CA TYR A 166 8.08 -23.33 -3.31
C TYR A 166 6.78 -24.12 -3.34
N PRO A 167 6.63 -25.17 -2.48
CA PRO A 167 5.34 -25.62 -1.98
C PRO A 167 4.99 -24.79 -0.74
N ALA A 168 3.97 -23.92 -0.81
CA ALA A 168 3.61 -23.00 0.28
C ALA A 168 2.11 -22.66 0.27
N ASP A 169 1.62 -22.01 1.33
CA ASP A 169 0.28 -21.44 1.35
C ASP A 169 0.18 -20.16 0.51
N GLY A 170 1.31 -19.48 0.33
CA GLY A 170 1.38 -18.25 -0.44
C GLY A 170 2.79 -17.67 -0.51
N LEU A 171 2.87 -16.49 -1.12
CA LEU A 171 4.07 -15.67 -1.21
C LEU A 171 3.71 -14.21 -1.05
N ILE A 172 4.49 -13.49 -0.26
CA ILE A 172 4.37 -12.04 -0.08
C ILE A 172 5.58 -11.39 -0.77
N VAL A 173 5.31 -10.40 -1.61
CA VAL A 173 6.32 -9.49 -2.13
C VAL A 173 6.00 -8.11 -1.58
N ALA A 174 6.82 -7.65 -0.64
CA ALA A 174 6.59 -6.43 0.10
C ALA A 174 7.57 -5.33 -0.27
N THR A 175 7.10 -4.09 -0.27
CA THR A 175 7.95 -2.89 -0.24
C THR A 175 8.56 -2.72 1.15
N PRO A 176 9.52 -1.81 1.34
CA PRO A 176 9.97 -1.42 2.67
C PRO A 176 8.85 -0.91 3.58
N THR A 177 7.88 -0.19 3.02
CA THR A 177 6.67 0.26 3.74
C THR A 177 5.85 -0.94 4.23
N GLY A 178 5.61 -1.93 3.37
CA GLY A 178 4.89 -3.16 3.68
C GLY A 178 5.65 -4.14 4.56
N SER A 179 6.94 -3.92 4.81
CA SER A 179 7.74 -4.80 5.67
C SER A 179 7.18 -4.93 7.08
N THR A 180 6.46 -3.91 7.56
CA THR A 180 5.78 -3.89 8.88
C THR A 180 4.31 -4.33 8.83
N ALA A 181 3.79 -4.72 7.65
CA ALA A 181 2.43 -5.21 7.43
C ALA A 181 2.37 -6.75 7.44
N TYR A 182 1.75 -7.36 6.43
CA TYR A 182 1.61 -8.82 6.38
C TYR A 182 2.94 -9.56 6.33
N ASN A 183 3.96 -8.96 5.69
CA ASN A 183 5.33 -9.48 5.70
C ASN A 183 5.84 -9.77 7.13
N LEU A 184 5.62 -8.84 8.08
CA LEU A 184 6.04 -9.03 9.47
C LEU A 184 5.31 -10.21 10.12
N SER A 185 4.02 -10.34 9.91
CA SER A 185 3.20 -11.46 10.43
C SER A 185 3.63 -12.80 9.87
N ALA A 186 4.15 -12.83 8.64
CA ALA A 186 4.71 -14.02 8.01
C ALA A 186 6.16 -14.34 8.42
N GLY A 187 6.76 -13.52 9.29
CA GLY A 187 8.13 -13.70 9.78
C GLY A 187 9.21 -13.06 8.91
N GLY A 188 8.82 -12.18 7.99
CA GLY A 188 9.74 -11.39 7.18
C GLY A 188 10.47 -10.30 7.97
N PRO A 189 11.59 -9.78 7.47
CA PRO A 189 12.37 -8.74 8.14
C PRO A 189 11.66 -7.39 8.11
N ILE A 190 11.95 -6.56 9.12
CA ILE A 190 11.59 -5.15 9.12
C ILE A 190 12.64 -4.38 8.34
N VAL A 191 12.20 -3.53 7.42
CA VAL A 191 13.05 -2.70 6.56
C VAL A 191 12.74 -1.24 6.77
N LYS A 192 13.77 -0.40 6.77
CA LYS A 192 13.58 1.06 6.79
C LYS A 192 12.88 1.53 5.51
N PRO A 193 11.88 2.40 5.65
CA PRO A 193 11.05 2.84 4.51
C PRO A 193 11.80 3.52 3.37
N GLU A 194 12.95 4.13 3.65
CA GLU A 194 13.75 4.87 2.66
C GLU A 194 14.57 3.96 1.73
N ASN A 195 14.60 2.65 1.98
CA ASN A 195 15.32 1.71 1.11
C ASN A 195 14.57 1.48 -0.20
N ASP A 196 15.32 1.15 -1.23
CA ASP A 196 14.81 0.79 -2.56
C ASP A 196 15.05 -0.70 -2.81
N ILE A 197 14.20 -1.53 -2.21
CA ILE A 197 14.29 -3.00 -2.25
C ILE A 197 12.91 -3.63 -2.28
N MET A 198 12.85 -4.91 -2.63
CA MET A 198 11.68 -5.78 -2.46
C MET A 198 12.01 -6.90 -1.47
N VAL A 199 11.07 -7.24 -0.60
CA VAL A 199 11.18 -8.36 0.34
C VAL A 199 10.25 -9.47 -0.11
N VAL A 200 10.81 -10.65 -0.40
CA VAL A 200 10.06 -11.84 -0.83
C VAL A 200 9.98 -12.82 0.33
N THR A 201 8.80 -13.03 0.89
CA THR A 201 8.58 -13.87 2.08
C THR A 201 7.57 -14.97 1.78
N PRO A 202 7.96 -16.26 1.84
CA PRO A 202 7.02 -17.36 1.67
C PRO A 202 6.10 -17.50 2.90
N VAL A 203 4.82 -17.81 2.65
CA VAL A 203 3.82 -18.03 3.71
C VAL A 203 3.70 -19.53 3.97
N CYS A 204 4.01 -19.97 5.19
CA CYS A 204 3.95 -21.38 5.61
C CYS A 204 4.57 -22.35 4.58
N PRO A 205 5.82 -22.15 4.14
CA PRO A 205 6.43 -23.02 3.15
C PRO A 205 6.66 -24.43 3.72
N HIS A 206 6.41 -25.46 2.90
CA HIS A 206 6.65 -26.86 3.24
C HIS A 206 8.05 -27.30 2.80
N THR A 207 9.06 -26.46 3.09
CA THR A 207 10.47 -26.71 2.80
C THR A 207 11.32 -26.42 4.05
N LEU A 208 12.57 -26.89 4.05
CA LEU A 208 13.51 -26.58 5.13
C LEU A 208 13.94 -25.09 5.12
N ASN A 209 14.05 -24.50 3.94
CA ASN A 209 14.37 -23.09 3.79
C ASN A 209 13.08 -22.23 3.86
N LYS A 210 12.97 -21.45 4.92
CA LYS A 210 11.85 -20.55 5.20
C LYS A 210 12.26 -19.08 5.16
N SER A 211 13.50 -18.79 4.77
CA SER A 211 14.05 -17.45 4.81
C SER A 211 13.40 -16.54 3.79
N SER A 212 13.17 -15.29 4.19
CA SER A 212 12.85 -14.22 3.25
C SER A 212 14.08 -13.87 2.41
N ILE A 213 13.85 -13.42 1.19
CA ILE A 213 14.88 -12.97 0.26
C ILE A 213 14.69 -11.47 0.05
N ILE A 214 15.78 -10.73 0.07
CA ILE A 214 15.80 -9.29 -0.23
C ILE A 214 16.35 -9.13 -1.64
N LEU A 215 15.60 -8.47 -2.49
CA LEU A 215 15.94 -8.15 -3.87
C LEU A 215 16.16 -6.64 -4.00
N ASP A 216 16.98 -6.23 -4.97
CA ASP A 216 17.12 -4.82 -5.35
C ASP A 216 15.81 -4.29 -5.94
N GLY A 217 15.53 -2.99 -5.76
CA GLY A 217 14.34 -2.37 -6.35
C GLY A 217 14.31 -2.44 -7.88
N SER A 218 15.44 -2.57 -8.53
CA SER A 218 15.56 -2.72 -10.00
C SER A 218 15.33 -4.15 -10.51
N ASP A 219 15.26 -5.15 -9.61
CA ASP A 219 15.05 -6.54 -10.02
C ASP A 219 13.63 -6.77 -10.53
N ILE A 220 13.50 -7.70 -11.47
CA ILE A 220 12.22 -8.19 -11.99
C ILE A 220 11.97 -9.57 -11.38
N LEU A 221 10.93 -9.67 -10.55
CA LEU A 221 10.51 -10.94 -9.97
C LEU A 221 9.38 -11.55 -10.80
N GLU A 222 9.55 -12.79 -11.22
CA GLU A 222 8.52 -13.58 -11.87
C GLU A 222 8.09 -14.75 -11.00
N ILE A 223 6.80 -14.92 -10.82
CA ILE A 223 6.17 -16.06 -10.11
C ILE A 223 5.39 -16.86 -11.14
N VAL A 224 5.86 -18.07 -11.45
CA VAL A 224 5.22 -18.96 -12.40
C VAL A 224 4.40 -20.00 -11.66
N LEU A 225 3.10 -20.04 -11.91
CA LEU A 225 2.18 -20.95 -11.24
C LEU A 225 2.27 -22.35 -11.87
N SER A 226 2.82 -23.31 -11.13
CA SER A 226 3.00 -24.68 -11.59
C SER A 226 1.67 -25.33 -11.94
N ARG A 227 1.68 -26.23 -12.93
CA ARG A 227 0.50 -27.03 -13.30
C ARG A 227 0.20 -28.04 -12.20
N THR A 228 -1.03 -28.10 -11.73
CA THR A 228 -1.50 -29.10 -10.77
C THR A 228 -2.10 -30.30 -11.44
N LYS A 229 -1.84 -31.50 -10.88
CA LYS A 229 -2.35 -32.75 -11.43
C LYS A 229 -3.89 -32.83 -11.44
N ASN A 230 -4.56 -32.10 -10.57
CA ASN A 230 -6.02 -32.21 -10.35
C ASN A 230 -6.83 -30.95 -10.74
N GLY A 231 -6.19 -29.86 -11.20
CA GLY A 231 -6.86 -28.66 -11.71
C GLY A 231 -7.80 -27.92 -10.72
N ARG A 232 -7.79 -28.29 -9.43
CA ARG A 232 -8.74 -27.79 -8.43
C ARG A 232 -8.18 -26.72 -7.49
N GLU A 233 -6.92 -26.31 -7.68
CA GLU A 233 -6.34 -25.28 -6.82
C GLU A 233 -6.83 -23.89 -7.23
N GLU A 234 -7.60 -23.27 -6.38
CA GLU A 234 -7.93 -21.86 -6.51
C GLU A 234 -6.86 -21.00 -5.87
N ARG A 235 -6.38 -20.01 -6.62
CA ARG A 235 -5.33 -19.09 -6.22
C ARG A 235 -5.76 -17.67 -6.55
N ALA A 236 -5.29 -16.72 -5.78
CA ALA A 236 -5.51 -15.31 -6.04
C ALA A 236 -4.25 -14.50 -5.75
N VAL A 237 -4.06 -13.43 -6.50
CA VAL A 237 -3.11 -12.39 -6.20
C VAL A 237 -3.86 -11.18 -5.68
N SER A 238 -3.41 -10.60 -4.57
CA SER A 238 -4.00 -9.40 -3.97
C SER A 238 -2.99 -8.27 -3.87
N PHE A 239 -3.49 -7.03 -3.84
CA PHE A 239 -2.72 -5.80 -3.81
C PHE A 239 -3.17 -4.99 -2.59
N ASP A 240 -2.28 -4.80 -1.62
CA ASP A 240 -2.55 -4.13 -0.33
C ASP A 240 -3.79 -4.70 0.40
N GLY A 241 -4.05 -6.00 0.28
CA GLY A 241 -5.20 -6.65 0.90
C GLY A 241 -6.59 -6.23 0.37
N GLY A 242 -6.65 -5.30 -0.57
CA GLY A 242 -7.90 -4.76 -1.11
C GLY A 242 -8.38 -5.51 -2.35
N LYS A 243 -7.86 -5.14 -3.50
CA LYS A 243 -8.19 -5.79 -4.79
C LYS A 243 -7.52 -7.14 -4.89
N TYR A 244 -8.24 -8.13 -5.39
CA TYR A 244 -7.66 -9.43 -5.72
C TYR A 244 -8.08 -9.91 -7.10
N PHE A 245 -7.22 -10.66 -7.73
CA PHE A 245 -7.46 -11.26 -9.04
C PHE A 245 -7.24 -12.78 -8.96
N LYS A 246 -8.20 -13.57 -9.48
CA LYS A 246 -8.07 -15.04 -9.52
C LYS A 246 -7.07 -15.47 -10.58
N VAL A 247 -6.09 -16.25 -10.17
CA VAL A 247 -5.05 -16.80 -11.03
C VAL A 247 -5.16 -18.33 -11.09
N ARG A 248 -4.63 -18.91 -12.15
CA ARG A 248 -4.70 -20.35 -12.41
C ARG A 248 -3.35 -20.92 -12.87
N SER A 249 -3.24 -22.23 -12.91
CA SER A 249 -2.05 -22.92 -13.39
C SER A 249 -1.63 -22.43 -14.78
N GLY A 250 -0.35 -22.13 -14.91
CA GLY A 250 0.25 -21.59 -16.14
C GLY A 250 0.20 -20.06 -16.25
N ASP A 251 -0.48 -19.35 -15.35
CA ASP A 251 -0.34 -17.91 -15.26
C ASP A 251 1.04 -17.56 -14.70
N LYS A 252 1.56 -16.40 -15.11
CA LYS A 252 2.77 -15.79 -14.58
C LYS A 252 2.40 -14.45 -13.94
N ILE A 253 2.94 -14.17 -12.75
CA ILE A 253 2.85 -12.88 -12.10
C ILE A 253 4.23 -12.23 -12.19
N VAL A 254 4.32 -11.08 -12.84
CA VAL A 254 5.55 -10.29 -12.96
C VAL A 254 5.44 -9.11 -12.01
N ILE A 255 6.42 -8.97 -11.12
CA ILE A 255 6.45 -7.89 -10.13
C ILE A 255 7.71 -7.06 -10.34
N THR A 256 7.53 -5.76 -10.43
CA THR A 256 8.59 -4.77 -10.59
C THR A 256 8.35 -3.59 -9.68
N ARG A 257 9.36 -2.78 -9.46
CA ARG A 257 9.16 -1.44 -8.89
C ARG A 257 8.34 -0.60 -9.86
N ALA A 258 7.34 0.11 -9.35
CA ALA A 258 6.57 1.07 -10.15
C ALA A 258 7.37 2.34 -10.42
N SER A 259 7.05 3.03 -11.52
CA SER A 259 7.62 4.35 -11.84
C SER A 259 7.14 5.44 -10.89
N ASP A 260 5.90 5.31 -10.42
CA ASP A 260 5.29 6.27 -9.50
C ASP A 260 5.78 6.06 -8.07
N ILE A 261 5.73 7.13 -7.29
CA ILE A 261 6.04 7.13 -5.86
C ILE A 261 4.90 7.75 -5.07
N VAL A 262 4.81 7.43 -3.79
CA VAL A 262 3.91 8.11 -2.85
C VAL A 262 4.74 9.05 -1.98
N ARG A 263 4.30 10.30 -1.85
CA ARG A 263 4.89 11.29 -0.94
C ARG A 263 4.02 11.40 0.30
N LEU A 264 4.56 10.98 1.45
CA LEU A 264 3.89 11.14 2.75
C LEU A 264 4.37 12.39 3.45
N VAL A 265 3.44 13.15 4.02
CA VAL A 265 3.73 14.36 4.78
C VAL A 265 3.78 14.04 6.27
N HIS A 266 4.82 14.52 6.95
CA HIS A 266 5.05 14.38 8.38
C HIS A 266 5.21 15.75 9.04
N THR A 267 4.61 15.95 10.20
CA THR A 267 4.74 17.20 10.99
C THR A 267 6.05 17.28 11.77
N LYS A 268 6.75 16.15 11.90
CA LYS A 268 8.07 16.04 12.55
C LYS A 268 8.97 15.22 11.64
N LYS A 269 10.29 15.41 11.79
CA LYS A 269 11.23 14.53 11.08
C LYS A 269 10.91 13.09 11.44
N HIS A 270 10.57 12.28 10.42
CA HIS A 270 10.17 10.89 10.60
C HIS A 270 11.25 10.12 11.36
N ASN A 271 10.88 9.51 12.49
CA ASN A 271 11.78 8.66 13.25
C ASN A 271 11.21 7.23 13.29
N PHE A 272 11.50 6.49 12.23
CA PHE A 272 11.09 5.10 12.08
C PHE A 272 11.37 4.24 13.31
N LEU A 273 12.55 4.42 13.94
CA LEU A 273 12.92 3.65 15.12
C LEU A 273 12.05 3.97 16.34
N GLN A 274 11.57 5.19 16.46
CA GLN A 274 10.64 5.58 17.53
C GLN A 274 9.27 4.93 17.34
N ILE A 275 8.75 4.96 16.10
CA ILE A 275 7.48 4.31 15.74
C ILE A 275 7.59 2.81 16.01
N LEU A 276 8.68 2.19 15.56
CA LEU A 276 8.93 0.76 15.76
C LEU A 276 8.96 0.41 17.24
N ARG A 277 9.66 1.19 18.08
CA ARG A 277 9.71 0.99 19.53
C ARG A 277 8.30 1.03 20.14
N ASN A 278 7.51 2.04 19.78
CA ASN A 278 6.16 2.20 20.34
C ASN A 278 5.20 1.08 19.92
N LYS A 279 5.47 0.40 18.80
CA LYS A 279 4.64 -0.69 18.28
C LYS A 279 5.08 -2.08 18.76
N MET A 280 6.34 -2.23 19.19
CA MET A 280 6.90 -3.50 19.65
C MET A 280 6.94 -3.61 21.19
N SER A 281 6.64 -2.54 21.92
CA SER A 281 6.48 -2.51 23.38
C SER A 281 5.01 -2.75 23.77
#